data_2ac63616d597f738f3d2efe6bba28ca8
#
_entry.id   2ac63616d597f738f3d2efe6bba28ca8
#
_cell.length_a   1.000
_cell.length_b   1.000
_cell.length_c   1.000
_cell.angle_alpha   90.00
_cell.angle_beta   90.00
_cell.angle_gamma   90.00
#
_symmetry.space_group_name_H-M   'P 1'
#
loop_
_entity.id
_entity.type
_entity.pdbx_description
1 polymer ?
#
loop_
_entity_poly.entity_id
_entity_poly.type
_entity_poly.pdbx_seq_one_letter_code
_entity_poly.pdbx_strand_id
1 'polypeptide(L)'
;WAFGLFGLGSMLSAFILPNVLDKFNDRAVMLSGTAVLVVGLFCGFFINSYNGLLVLWFVLGIGYSVSQTPTGRLIRKSASSENRTSLFAAQFAFSHACWLIAYPLVGWLSTNFGTLFTFVPMAVIALVAMSIAFMIWPKQDESVIVHSHDDLPVDHEHLLSHNHDGKHSHDYVIDENHQRWPK
;
A
#
# COMPACT_ATOMS: atom_id res chain seq x y z
N TRP A 1 -20.07 16.42 6.53
CA TRP A 1 -18.77 17.07 6.37
C TRP A 1 -17.61 16.10 6.60
N ALA A 2 -17.69 15.15 7.54
CA ALA A 2 -16.60 14.23 7.88
C ALA A 2 -16.08 13.44 6.64
N PHE A 3 -16.98 12.81 5.87
CA PHE A 3 -16.60 12.12 4.63
C PHE A 3 -16.00 13.06 3.59
N GLY A 4 -16.47 14.32 3.52
CA GLY A 4 -15.89 15.32 2.62
C GLY A 4 -14.44 15.65 2.99
N LEU A 5 -14.15 15.81 4.28
CA LEU A 5 -12.78 16.04 4.75
C LEU A 5 -11.87 14.80 4.59
N PHE A 6 -12.39 13.60 4.81
CA PHE A 6 -11.67 12.37 4.48
C PHE A 6 -11.30 12.33 2.99
N GLY A 7 -12.27 12.60 2.11
CA GLY A 7 -12.05 12.68 0.67
C GLY A 7 -11.02 13.75 0.29
N LEU A 8 -11.09 14.94 0.92
CA LEU A 8 -10.14 16.02 0.70
C LEU A 8 -8.70 15.62 1.12
N GLY A 9 -8.55 15.01 2.29
CA GLY A 9 -7.26 14.51 2.76
C GLY A 9 -6.67 13.45 1.82
N SER A 10 -7.52 12.51 1.40
CA SER A 10 -7.14 11.46 0.44
C SER A 10 -6.73 12.05 -0.92
N MET A 11 -7.48 13.02 -1.44
CA MET A 11 -7.20 13.67 -2.70
C MET A 11 -5.88 14.46 -2.67
N LEU A 12 -5.68 15.30 -1.66
CA LEU A 12 -4.45 16.07 -1.51
C LEU A 12 -3.22 15.17 -1.40
N SER A 13 -3.33 14.10 -0.62
CA SER A 13 -2.28 13.10 -0.49
C SER A 13 -1.98 12.42 -1.83
N ALA A 14 -3.00 12.04 -2.61
CA ALA A 14 -2.81 11.40 -3.90
C ALA A 14 -2.06 12.28 -4.92
N PHE A 15 -2.24 13.60 -4.87
CA PHE A 15 -1.48 14.54 -5.72
C PHE A 15 0.00 14.65 -5.36
N ILE A 16 0.33 14.52 -4.08
CA ILE A 16 1.72 14.65 -3.57
C ILE A 16 2.47 13.33 -3.73
N LEU A 17 1.77 12.22 -3.66
CA LEU A 17 2.32 10.88 -3.51
C LEU A 17 3.27 10.45 -4.65
N PRO A 18 3.05 10.78 -5.94
CA PRO A 18 4.01 10.44 -7.00
C PRO A 18 5.42 10.96 -6.69
N ASN A 19 5.55 12.22 -6.27
CA ASN A 19 6.85 12.82 -5.92
C ASN A 19 7.50 12.18 -4.68
N VAL A 20 6.69 11.60 -3.78
CA VAL A 20 7.18 10.88 -2.61
C VAL A 20 7.68 9.48 -3.01
N LEU A 21 6.95 8.80 -3.88
CA LEU A 21 7.28 7.47 -4.38
C LEU A 21 8.52 7.43 -5.27
N ASP A 22 8.90 8.59 -5.84
CA ASP A 22 10.16 8.72 -6.57
C ASP A 22 11.39 8.79 -5.64
N LYS A 23 11.18 9.11 -4.36
CA LYS A 23 12.25 9.29 -3.36
C LYS A 23 12.31 8.20 -2.31
N PHE A 24 11.19 7.55 -2.04
CA PHE A 24 11.03 6.56 -0.99
C PHE A 24 10.48 5.25 -1.55
N ASN A 25 10.88 4.13 -0.97
CA ASN A 25 10.39 2.82 -1.37
C ASN A 25 8.90 2.63 -1.00
N ASP A 26 8.20 1.84 -1.82
CA ASP A 26 6.77 1.57 -1.66
C ASP A 26 6.43 1.05 -0.24
N ARG A 27 7.29 0.18 0.33
CA ARG A 27 7.15 -0.36 1.68
C ARG A 27 7.12 0.72 2.75
N ALA A 28 8.08 1.64 2.75
CA ALA A 28 8.15 2.71 3.74
C ALA A 28 6.94 3.64 3.64
N VAL A 29 6.52 3.98 2.43
CA VAL A 29 5.36 4.84 2.18
C VAL A 29 4.08 4.17 2.69
N MET A 30 3.82 2.92 2.32
CA MET A 30 2.59 2.21 2.75
C MET A 30 2.55 1.99 4.25
N LEU A 31 3.67 1.62 4.87
CA LEU A 31 3.74 1.46 6.32
C LEU A 31 3.56 2.79 7.06
N SER A 32 4.08 3.90 6.53
CA SER A 32 3.87 5.23 7.11
C SER A 32 2.40 5.64 7.05
N GLY A 33 1.71 5.40 5.92
CA GLY A 33 0.28 5.63 5.79
C GLY A 33 -0.54 4.80 6.79
N THR A 34 -0.18 3.52 6.93
CA THR A 34 -0.83 2.63 7.91
C THR A 34 -0.56 3.09 9.35
N ALA A 35 0.65 3.58 9.66
CA ALA A 35 0.96 4.13 10.96
C ALA A 35 0.11 5.38 11.28
N VAL A 36 -0.12 6.26 10.30
CA VAL A 36 -1.03 7.40 10.43
C VAL A 36 -2.45 6.92 10.75
N LEU A 37 -2.93 5.85 10.08
CA LEU A 37 -4.24 5.26 10.38
C LEU A 37 -4.31 4.69 11.80
N VAL A 38 -3.30 3.94 12.24
CA VAL A 38 -3.23 3.37 13.60
C VAL A 38 -3.28 4.48 14.66
N VAL A 39 -2.41 5.49 14.53
CA VAL A 39 -2.36 6.62 15.46
C VAL A 39 -3.66 7.42 15.42
N GLY A 40 -4.18 7.70 14.23
CA GLY A 40 -5.43 8.42 14.06
C GLY A 40 -6.62 7.68 14.70
N LEU A 41 -6.75 6.38 14.48
CA LEU A 41 -7.77 5.57 15.13
C LEU A 41 -7.62 5.57 16.65
N PHE A 42 -6.38 5.45 17.15
CA PHE A 42 -6.15 5.49 18.61
C PHE A 42 -6.52 6.84 19.20
N CYS A 43 -6.15 7.94 18.54
CA CYS A 43 -6.53 9.30 18.96
C CYS A 43 -8.05 9.53 18.88
N GLY A 44 -8.75 8.86 17.98
CA GLY A 44 -10.19 8.95 17.82
C GLY A 44 -10.99 8.65 19.09
N PHE A 45 -10.47 7.74 19.93
CA PHE A 45 -11.07 7.42 21.24
C PHE A 45 -11.14 8.62 22.18
N PHE A 46 -10.20 9.57 22.08
CA PHE A 46 -10.12 10.73 22.98
C PHE A 46 -10.83 11.97 22.42
N ILE A 47 -11.36 11.91 21.21
CA ILE A 47 -11.99 13.06 20.56
C ILE A 47 -13.46 13.16 20.96
N ASN A 48 -13.79 14.22 21.73
CA ASN A 48 -15.14 14.51 22.19
C ASN A 48 -15.77 15.74 21.50
N SER A 49 -15.12 16.32 20.49
CA SER A 49 -15.63 17.50 19.80
C SER A 49 -15.85 17.23 18.31
N TYR A 50 -16.88 17.85 17.75
CA TYR A 50 -17.17 17.76 16.32
C TYR A 50 -16.00 18.25 15.45
N ASN A 51 -15.38 19.36 15.80
CA ASN A 51 -14.23 19.88 15.05
C ASN A 51 -13.01 18.94 15.13
N GLY A 52 -12.77 18.34 16.28
CA GLY A 52 -11.75 17.31 16.44
C GLY A 52 -11.99 16.10 15.53
N LEU A 53 -13.25 15.66 15.46
CA LEU A 53 -13.66 14.59 14.57
C LEU A 53 -13.40 14.95 13.09
N LEU A 54 -13.70 16.18 12.68
CA LEU A 54 -13.45 16.62 11.32
C LEU A 54 -11.95 16.60 10.96
N VAL A 55 -11.10 17.06 11.87
CA VAL A 55 -9.63 16.99 11.69
C VAL A 55 -9.15 15.55 11.63
N LEU A 56 -9.67 14.69 12.51
CA LEU A 56 -9.34 13.27 12.49
C LEU A 56 -9.68 12.62 11.14
N TRP A 57 -10.87 12.87 10.60
CA TRP A 57 -11.27 12.29 9.32
C TRP A 57 -10.38 12.76 8.17
N PHE A 58 -9.96 14.03 8.17
CA PHE A 58 -8.99 14.53 7.21
C PHE A 58 -7.65 13.78 7.29
N VAL A 59 -7.12 13.59 8.50
CA VAL A 59 -5.86 12.86 8.74
C VAL A 59 -6.00 11.38 8.34
N LEU A 60 -7.12 10.74 8.66
CA LEU A 60 -7.39 9.36 8.26
C LEU A 60 -7.48 9.24 6.73
N GLY A 61 -8.02 10.25 6.04
CA GLY A 61 -8.03 10.32 4.57
C GLY A 61 -6.62 10.35 3.98
N ILE A 62 -5.71 11.13 4.58
CA ILE A 62 -4.28 11.13 4.18
C ILE A 62 -3.69 9.74 4.39
N GLY A 63 -3.79 9.17 5.59
CA GLY A 63 -3.25 7.85 5.90
C GLY A 63 -3.76 6.75 4.98
N TYR A 64 -5.06 6.78 4.67
CA TYR A 64 -5.69 5.86 3.73
C TYR A 64 -5.08 5.95 2.34
N SER A 65 -4.98 7.16 1.78
CA SER A 65 -4.43 7.36 0.44
C SER A 65 -2.95 6.94 0.36
N VAL A 66 -2.14 7.31 1.36
CA VAL A 66 -0.71 6.93 1.42
C VAL A 66 -0.54 5.41 1.50
N SER A 67 -1.43 4.71 2.22
CA SER A 67 -1.40 3.26 2.33
C SER A 67 -1.89 2.54 1.07
N GLN A 68 -2.89 3.08 0.35
CA GLN A 68 -3.57 2.38 -0.74
C GLN A 68 -2.99 2.67 -2.13
N THR A 69 -2.54 3.91 -2.37
CA THR A 69 -2.13 4.34 -3.71
C THR A 69 -0.96 3.53 -4.29
N PRO A 70 0.10 3.14 -3.52
CA PRO A 70 1.19 2.35 -4.07
C PRO A 70 0.80 0.93 -4.49
N THR A 71 -0.33 0.39 -4.02
CA THR A 71 -0.77 -0.98 -4.32
C THR A 71 -0.85 -1.25 -5.82
N GLY A 72 -1.39 -0.31 -6.61
CA GLY A 72 -1.48 -0.45 -8.06
C GLY A 72 -0.11 -0.48 -8.75
N ARG A 73 0.88 0.23 -8.22
CA ARG A 73 2.27 0.21 -8.69
C ARG A 73 2.92 -1.15 -8.39
N LEU A 74 2.75 -1.64 -7.16
CA LEU A 74 3.29 -2.95 -6.74
C LEU A 74 2.72 -4.10 -7.59
N ILE A 75 1.40 -4.12 -7.80
CA ILE A 75 0.78 -5.13 -8.66
C ILE A 75 1.35 -5.07 -10.07
N ARG A 76 1.51 -3.88 -10.66
CA ARG A 76 2.07 -3.73 -12.01
C ARG A 76 3.53 -4.20 -12.09
N LYS A 77 4.34 -3.97 -11.06
CA LYS A 77 5.73 -4.44 -11.01
C LYS A 77 5.83 -5.96 -10.88
N SER A 78 4.89 -6.57 -10.13
CA SER A 78 4.92 -7.99 -9.76
C SER A 78 4.13 -8.89 -10.72
N ALA A 79 3.46 -8.33 -11.71
CA ALA A 79 2.53 -9.04 -12.60
C ALA A 79 3.02 -9.07 -14.03
N SER A 80 3.02 -10.25 -14.65
CA SER A 80 3.16 -10.37 -16.10
C SER A 80 1.95 -9.78 -16.83
N SER A 81 2.07 -9.51 -18.14
CA SER A 81 0.97 -9.03 -18.97
C SER A 81 -0.26 -9.96 -18.91
N GLU A 82 -0.04 -11.28 -18.82
CA GLU A 82 -1.09 -12.30 -18.81
C GLU A 82 -1.88 -12.34 -17.49
N ASN A 83 -1.21 -12.19 -16.33
CA ASN A 83 -1.84 -12.38 -15.02
C ASN A 83 -2.21 -11.06 -14.31
N ARG A 84 -1.84 -9.92 -14.88
CA ARG A 84 -2.07 -8.58 -14.28
C ARG A 84 -3.53 -8.33 -13.93
N THR A 85 -4.44 -8.64 -14.85
CA THR A 85 -5.89 -8.47 -14.64
C THR A 85 -6.39 -9.36 -13.49
N SER A 86 -5.92 -10.60 -13.41
CA SER A 86 -6.29 -11.54 -12.34
C SER A 86 -5.81 -11.07 -10.98
N LEU A 87 -4.61 -10.49 -10.88
CA LEU A 87 -4.06 -9.96 -9.63
C LEU A 87 -4.81 -8.70 -9.16
N PHE A 88 -5.19 -7.81 -10.08
CA PHE A 88 -6.07 -6.68 -9.73
C PHE A 88 -7.44 -7.15 -9.26
N ALA A 89 -8.02 -8.16 -9.91
CA ALA A 89 -9.31 -8.74 -9.49
C ALA A 89 -9.20 -9.40 -8.10
N ALA A 90 -8.12 -10.12 -7.83
CA ALA A 90 -7.86 -10.70 -6.52
C ALA A 90 -7.70 -9.62 -5.43
N GLN A 91 -6.91 -8.59 -5.68
CA GLN A 91 -6.74 -7.46 -4.76
C GLN A 91 -8.09 -6.77 -4.46
N PHE A 92 -8.91 -6.56 -5.50
CA PHE A 92 -10.25 -6.00 -5.34
C PHE A 92 -11.13 -6.91 -4.47
N ALA A 93 -11.14 -8.21 -4.74
CA ALA A 93 -11.93 -9.19 -3.97
C ALA A 93 -11.50 -9.23 -2.49
N PHE A 94 -10.20 -9.26 -2.21
CA PHE A 94 -9.68 -9.21 -0.83
C PHE A 94 -10.05 -7.91 -0.10
N SER A 95 -9.96 -6.76 -0.76
CA SER A 95 -10.37 -5.48 -0.17
C SER A 95 -11.84 -5.50 0.23
N HIS A 96 -12.70 -6.02 -0.65
CA HIS A 96 -14.15 -6.09 -0.39
C HIS A 96 -14.49 -7.14 0.67
N ALA A 97 -13.78 -8.26 0.73
CA ALA A 97 -13.90 -9.22 1.81
C ALA A 97 -13.55 -8.61 3.18
N CYS A 98 -12.50 -7.79 3.24
CA CYS A 98 -12.17 -7.04 4.45
C CYS A 98 -13.30 -6.07 4.86
N TRP A 99 -13.91 -5.35 3.92
CA TRP A 99 -15.05 -4.47 4.20
C TRP A 99 -16.27 -5.24 4.69
N LEU A 100 -16.55 -6.40 4.08
CA LEU A 100 -17.66 -7.27 4.47
C LEU A 100 -17.53 -7.75 5.92
N ILE A 101 -16.32 -7.90 6.43
CA ILE A 101 -16.06 -8.25 7.83
C ILE A 101 -16.05 -7.00 8.71
N ALA A 102 -15.39 -5.93 8.27
CA ALA A 102 -15.17 -4.75 9.08
C ALA A 102 -16.47 -3.98 9.37
N TYR A 103 -17.36 -3.84 8.38
CA TYR A 103 -18.60 -3.07 8.58
C TYR A 103 -19.55 -3.70 9.63
N PRO A 104 -19.88 -4.99 9.60
CA PRO A 104 -20.66 -5.62 10.66
C PRO A 104 -19.97 -5.55 12.02
N LEU A 105 -18.64 -5.73 12.06
CA LEU A 105 -17.87 -5.66 13.30
C LEU A 105 -17.95 -4.26 13.92
N VAL A 106 -17.73 -3.20 13.12
CA VAL A 106 -17.84 -1.81 13.58
C VAL A 106 -19.26 -1.49 14.04
N GLY A 107 -20.28 -1.93 13.29
CA GLY A 107 -21.68 -1.76 13.67
C GLY A 107 -22.01 -2.44 15.00
N TRP A 108 -21.57 -3.69 15.18
CA TRP A 108 -21.78 -4.44 16.41
C TRP A 108 -21.05 -3.81 17.61
N LEU A 109 -19.79 -3.43 17.45
CA LEU A 109 -19.02 -2.76 18.50
C LEU A 109 -19.66 -1.42 18.89
N SER A 110 -20.06 -0.62 17.91
CA SER A 110 -20.65 0.69 18.14
C SER A 110 -21.98 0.59 18.89
N THR A 111 -22.80 -0.41 18.57
CA THR A 111 -24.11 -0.61 19.20
C THR A 111 -23.97 -1.12 20.64
N ASN A 112 -22.99 -2.00 20.92
CA ASN A 112 -22.88 -2.63 22.24
C ASN A 112 -21.99 -1.84 23.21
N PHE A 113 -20.97 -1.14 22.73
CA PHE A 113 -19.96 -0.48 23.56
C PHE A 113 -19.84 1.03 23.31
N GLY A 114 -20.57 1.54 22.33
CA GLY A 114 -20.54 2.94 21.94
C GLY A 114 -19.49 3.26 20.84
N THR A 115 -19.78 4.33 20.11
CA THR A 115 -19.01 4.70 18.92
C THR A 115 -17.55 5.04 19.23
N LEU A 116 -17.29 5.73 20.36
CA LEU A 116 -15.91 6.08 20.75
C LEU A 116 -15.09 4.85 21.09
N PHE A 117 -15.68 3.87 21.80
CA PHE A 117 -14.98 2.63 22.13
C PHE A 117 -14.57 1.85 20.88
N THR A 118 -15.33 1.94 19.80
CA THR A 118 -15.06 1.22 18.54
C THR A 118 -13.72 1.59 17.92
N PHE A 119 -13.21 2.78 18.17
CA PHE A 119 -11.88 3.19 17.67
C PHE A 119 -10.74 2.33 18.21
N VAL A 120 -10.83 1.86 19.47
CA VAL A 120 -9.76 1.09 20.11
C VAL A 120 -9.54 -0.28 19.45
N PRO A 121 -10.54 -1.17 19.32
CA PRO A 121 -10.36 -2.45 18.65
C PRO A 121 -9.98 -2.27 17.17
N MET A 122 -10.46 -1.24 16.47
CA MET A 122 -10.03 -0.96 15.10
C MET A 122 -8.56 -0.54 15.04
N ALA A 123 -8.08 0.28 15.97
CA ALA A 123 -6.67 0.63 16.10
C ALA A 123 -5.80 -0.60 16.36
N VAL A 124 -6.25 -1.50 17.24
CA VAL A 124 -5.53 -2.75 17.55
C VAL A 124 -5.44 -3.66 16.33
N ILE A 125 -6.54 -3.86 15.60
CA ILE A 125 -6.55 -4.65 14.36
C ILE A 125 -5.58 -4.05 13.33
N ALA A 126 -5.62 -2.73 13.14
CA ALA A 126 -4.72 -2.04 12.22
C ALA A 126 -3.24 -2.16 12.66
N LEU A 127 -2.96 -2.06 13.96
CA LEU A 127 -1.61 -2.24 14.51
C LEU A 127 -1.09 -3.66 14.30
N VAL A 128 -1.93 -4.67 14.54
CA VAL A 128 -1.55 -6.08 14.31
C VAL A 128 -1.27 -6.31 12.83
N ALA A 129 -2.15 -5.84 11.94
CA ALA A 129 -1.96 -5.96 10.50
C ALA A 129 -0.67 -5.25 10.02
N MET A 130 -0.41 -4.04 10.53
CA MET A 130 0.82 -3.30 10.25
C MET A 130 2.06 -4.05 10.75
N SER A 131 2.01 -4.63 11.94
CA SER A 131 3.12 -5.40 12.52
C SER A 131 3.41 -6.65 11.69
N ILE A 132 2.39 -7.38 11.27
CA ILE A 132 2.52 -8.53 10.37
C ILE A 132 3.14 -8.11 9.04
N ALA A 133 2.64 -7.03 8.43
CA ALA A 133 3.19 -6.51 7.18
C ALA A 133 4.66 -6.10 7.35
N PHE A 134 5.00 -5.41 8.44
CA PHE A 134 6.37 -5.01 8.75
C PHE A 134 7.33 -6.20 8.89
N MET A 135 6.87 -7.32 9.47
CA MET A 135 7.68 -8.53 9.68
C MET A 135 7.85 -9.36 8.41
N ILE A 136 6.79 -9.47 7.60
CA ILE A 136 6.78 -10.32 6.41
C ILE A 136 7.41 -9.62 5.21
N TRP A 137 7.21 -8.30 5.08
CA TRP A 137 7.69 -7.56 3.92
C TRP A 137 9.20 -7.34 4.00
N PRO A 138 9.99 -7.80 3.03
CA PRO A 138 11.45 -7.61 3.02
C PRO A 138 11.85 -6.14 3.09
N LYS A 139 12.94 -5.85 3.80
CA LYS A 139 13.45 -4.46 3.93
C LYS A 139 14.07 -3.94 2.63
N GLN A 140 14.68 -4.84 1.87
CA GLN A 140 15.28 -4.56 0.56
C GLN A 140 14.23 -4.79 -0.51
N ASP A 141 13.48 -3.73 -0.80
CA ASP A 141 12.59 -3.63 -1.96
C ASP A 141 13.32 -2.75 -2.99
N GLU A 142 14.50 -3.24 -3.42
CA GLU A 142 15.29 -2.55 -4.43
C GLU A 142 14.56 -2.66 -5.76
N SER A 143 14.17 -1.51 -6.30
CA SER A 143 13.56 -1.46 -7.63
C SER A 143 14.60 -1.75 -8.72
N VAL A 144 15.86 -1.44 -8.45
CA VAL A 144 17.00 -1.69 -9.35
C VAL A 144 17.77 -2.91 -8.85
N ILE A 145 17.69 -4.01 -9.58
CA ILE A 145 18.34 -5.27 -9.24
C ILE A 145 19.38 -5.60 -10.28
N VAL A 146 20.59 -5.94 -9.79
CA VAL A 146 21.66 -6.48 -10.66
C VAL A 146 21.33 -7.94 -10.96
N HIS A 147 21.16 -8.28 -12.22
CA HIS A 147 20.84 -9.63 -12.68
C HIS A 147 21.52 -9.96 -14.01
N SER A 148 21.49 -11.23 -14.38
CA SER A 148 22.04 -11.75 -15.64
C SER A 148 20.98 -12.55 -16.38
N HIS A 149 21.09 -12.60 -17.70
CA HIS A 149 20.28 -13.41 -18.58
C HIS A 149 21.15 -14.44 -19.30
N ASP A 150 21.21 -15.64 -18.76
CA ASP A 150 21.94 -16.75 -19.37
C ASP A 150 21.13 -17.40 -20.50
N ASP A 151 19.85 -17.08 -20.61
CA ASP A 151 18.87 -17.63 -21.55
C ASP A 151 18.61 -16.77 -22.77
N LEU A 152 19.13 -15.52 -22.80
CA LEU A 152 18.97 -14.63 -23.95
C LEU A 152 20.19 -14.64 -24.86
N PRO A 153 20.00 -14.54 -26.20
CA PRO A 153 21.11 -14.37 -27.16
C PRO A 153 21.92 -13.10 -26.85
N VAL A 154 23.22 -13.15 -27.07
CA VAL A 154 24.16 -12.04 -26.75
C VAL A 154 23.86 -10.76 -27.54
N ASP A 155 23.18 -10.87 -28.67
CA ASP A 155 22.74 -9.79 -29.54
C ASP A 155 21.31 -9.31 -29.25
N HIS A 156 20.69 -9.80 -28.19
CA HIS A 156 19.34 -9.40 -27.83
C HIS A 156 19.28 -7.91 -27.41
N GLU A 157 18.31 -7.16 -27.93
CA GLU A 157 18.16 -5.71 -27.73
C GLU A 157 18.19 -5.29 -26.27
N HIS A 158 17.61 -6.11 -25.38
CA HIS A 158 17.62 -5.90 -23.94
C HIS A 158 19.03 -5.91 -23.33
N LEU A 159 19.93 -6.77 -23.81
CA LEU A 159 21.33 -6.83 -23.35
C LEU A 159 22.16 -5.70 -23.94
N LEU A 160 21.93 -5.35 -25.20
CA LEU A 160 22.65 -4.27 -25.88
C LEU A 160 22.35 -2.88 -25.29
N SER A 161 21.14 -2.67 -24.74
CA SER A 161 20.74 -1.39 -24.18
C SER A 161 21.26 -1.12 -22.77
N HIS A 162 21.75 -2.15 -22.03
CA HIS A 162 21.99 -2.05 -20.58
C HIS A 162 23.37 -2.46 -20.09
N ASN A 163 24.30 -2.86 -20.98
CA ASN A 163 25.75 -2.99 -20.76
C ASN A 163 26.42 -4.39 -20.87
N HIS A 164 27.71 -4.37 -20.86
CA HIS A 164 28.78 -5.09 -21.53
C HIS A 164 29.32 -6.36 -20.85
N ASP A 165 28.95 -6.72 -19.64
CA ASP A 165 29.58 -7.84 -18.89
C ASP A 165 28.61 -8.96 -18.46
N GLY A 166 27.50 -9.13 -19.19
CA GLY A 166 26.50 -10.18 -18.86
C GLY A 166 25.70 -9.93 -17.58
N LYS A 167 26.05 -8.88 -16.80
CA LYS A 167 25.29 -8.39 -15.67
C LYS A 167 24.91 -6.94 -15.91
N HIS A 168 23.64 -6.64 -15.68
CA HIS A 168 23.12 -5.28 -15.81
C HIS A 168 22.12 -4.97 -14.69
N SER A 169 21.81 -3.69 -14.51
CA SER A 169 20.90 -3.24 -13.48
C SER A 169 19.91 -2.23 -14.04
N HIS A 170 18.64 -2.49 -13.83
CA HIS A 170 17.55 -1.56 -14.15
C HIS A 170 16.38 -1.80 -13.21
N ASP A 171 15.33 -0.97 -13.30
CA ASP A 171 14.07 -1.20 -12.59
C ASP A 171 13.50 -2.56 -13.01
N TYR A 172 13.48 -3.51 -12.05
CA TYR A 172 13.05 -4.87 -12.31
C TYR A 172 11.52 -4.95 -12.33
N VAL A 173 10.99 -5.40 -13.44
CA VAL A 173 9.55 -5.60 -13.66
C VAL A 173 9.35 -6.99 -14.25
N ILE A 174 8.32 -7.71 -13.83
CA ILE A 174 7.98 -8.99 -14.43
C ILE A 174 7.42 -8.75 -15.83
N ASP A 175 8.16 -9.20 -16.83
CA ASP A 175 7.84 -9.09 -18.26
C ASP A 175 8.24 -10.36 -19.03
N GLU A 176 8.31 -10.28 -20.36
CA GLU A 176 8.72 -11.40 -21.21
C GLU A 176 10.19 -11.81 -21.01
N ASN A 177 11.05 -10.86 -20.65
CA ASN A 177 12.48 -11.09 -20.38
C ASN A 177 12.75 -11.47 -18.92
N HIS A 178 11.84 -11.14 -18.01
CA HIS A 178 11.94 -11.33 -16.55
C HIS A 178 10.73 -12.07 -16.01
N GLN A 179 10.71 -13.38 -16.13
CA GLN A 179 9.54 -14.20 -15.74
C GLN A 179 9.40 -14.41 -14.22
N ARG A 180 10.48 -14.21 -13.44
CA ARG A 180 10.50 -14.43 -11.97
C ARG A 180 11.45 -13.44 -11.32
N TRP A 181 11.14 -13.04 -10.10
CA TRP A 181 12.06 -12.27 -9.27
C TRP A 181 13.35 -13.06 -9.03
N PRO A 182 14.55 -12.42 -9.16
CA PRO A 182 15.81 -13.05 -8.82
C PRO A 182 15.82 -13.41 -7.33
N LYS A 183 16.45 -14.54 -7.01
CA LYS A 183 16.55 -15.05 -5.63
C LYS A 183 17.69 -14.38 -4.87
#